data_4b6cdade38bb048eb23dcca083266f87
#
_entry.id   4b6cdade38bb048eb23dcca083266f87
#
_cell.length_a   1.000
_cell.length_b   1.000
_cell.length_c   1.000
_cell.angle_alpha   90.00
_cell.angle_beta   90.00
_cell.angle_gamma   90.00
#
_symmetry.space_group_name_H-M   'P 1'
#
loop_
_entity.id
_entity.type
_entity.pdbx_description
1 polymer ?
#
loop_
_entity_poly.entity_id
_entity_poly.type
_entity_poly.pdbx_seq_one_letter_code
_entity_poly.pdbx_strand_id
1 'polypeptide(L)'
;MGAGMNDTEASEPVYLDEAGGIGMFCVAYQAECIPATATEPGIFRWDDLDLIAKRIAEIKSRCRWCVIVSHGGEEFTSLPSPYTRDRYLKFLELGADVVVAHHPHVPE
;
A
#
# COMPACT_ATOMS: atom_id res chain seq x y z
N MET A 1 -2.44 -10.43 -2.31
CA MET A 1 -2.29 -9.07 -1.77
C MET A 1 -0.84 -8.62 -1.93
N GLY A 2 -0.60 -7.55 -2.66
CA GLY A 2 0.71 -6.96 -2.84
C GLY A 2 1.57 -7.53 -3.96
N ALA A 3 1.28 -8.70 -4.46
CA ALA A 3 1.93 -9.31 -5.61
C ALA A 3 0.93 -10.12 -6.42
N GLY A 4 1.14 -10.24 -7.71
CA GLY A 4 0.22 -10.94 -8.60
C GLY A 4 0.79 -11.10 -10.00
N MET A 5 0.03 -11.77 -10.87
CA MET A 5 0.40 -12.01 -12.25
C MET A 5 0.23 -10.76 -13.15
N ASN A 6 -0.46 -9.76 -12.64
CA ASN A 6 -0.63 -8.45 -13.25
C ASN A 6 -0.94 -7.42 -12.15
N ASP A 7 -1.05 -6.14 -12.51
CA ASP A 7 -1.30 -5.06 -11.56
C ASP A 7 -2.68 -5.15 -10.88
N THR A 8 -3.69 -5.64 -11.60
CA THR A 8 -5.03 -5.84 -11.03
C THR A 8 -4.99 -6.86 -9.90
N GLU A 9 -4.37 -8.02 -10.14
CA GLU A 9 -4.24 -9.06 -9.13
C GLU A 9 -3.32 -8.64 -7.98
N ALA A 10 -2.20 -7.99 -8.28
CA ALA A 10 -1.26 -7.50 -7.27
C ALA A 10 -1.90 -6.48 -6.32
N SER A 11 -2.83 -5.67 -6.82
CA SER A 11 -3.52 -4.65 -6.04
C SER A 11 -4.76 -5.15 -5.30
N GLU A 12 -5.16 -6.41 -5.51
CA GLU A 12 -6.41 -6.93 -4.96
C GLU A 12 -6.40 -6.93 -3.43
N PRO A 13 -7.43 -6.31 -2.78
CA PRO A 13 -7.48 -6.24 -1.33
C PRO A 13 -7.84 -7.58 -0.69
N VAL A 14 -7.47 -7.73 0.58
CA VAL A 14 -7.95 -8.78 1.47
C VAL A 14 -8.94 -8.16 2.43
N TYR A 15 -10.02 -8.87 2.73
CA TYR A 15 -11.10 -8.38 3.58
C TYR A 15 -11.28 -9.24 4.83
N LEU A 16 -11.43 -8.57 5.97
CA LEU A 16 -11.73 -9.16 7.28
C LEU A 16 -13.02 -8.54 7.80
N ASP A 17 -13.91 -9.36 8.35
CA ASP A 17 -15.23 -8.90 8.81
C ASP A 17 -15.22 -8.30 10.22
N GLU A 18 -14.12 -8.42 10.95
CA GLU A 18 -13.97 -7.91 12.31
C GLU A 18 -14.04 -6.36 12.33
N ALA A 19 -14.43 -5.81 13.46
CA ALA A 19 -14.45 -4.37 13.76
C ALA A 19 -15.20 -3.51 12.74
N GLY A 20 -16.28 -4.05 12.14
CA GLY A 20 -17.09 -3.34 11.14
C GLY A 20 -16.56 -3.47 9.72
N GLY A 21 -15.63 -4.39 9.51
CA GLY A 21 -14.98 -4.65 8.23
C GLY A 21 -13.66 -3.91 8.06
N ILE A 22 -12.64 -4.67 7.75
CA ILE A 22 -11.30 -4.18 7.45
C ILE A 22 -10.92 -4.65 6.05
N GLY A 23 -10.59 -3.71 5.19
CA GLY A 23 -9.97 -4.01 3.90
C GLY A 23 -8.51 -3.58 3.90
N MET A 24 -7.63 -4.39 3.36
CA MET A 24 -6.21 -4.06 3.31
C MET A 24 -5.57 -4.50 2.00
N PHE A 25 -4.53 -3.79 1.62
CA PHE A 25 -3.65 -4.19 0.53
C PHE A 25 -2.21 -3.79 0.83
N CYS A 26 -1.28 -4.40 0.13
CA CYS A 26 0.14 -4.11 0.28
C CYS A 26 0.66 -3.35 -0.93
N VAL A 27 1.54 -2.39 -0.68
CA VAL A 27 2.30 -1.70 -1.71
C VAL A 27 3.79 -1.79 -1.40
N ALA A 28 4.63 -1.66 -2.42
CA ALA A 28 6.07 -1.62 -2.23
C ALA A 28 6.72 -0.52 -3.08
N TYR A 29 7.86 -0.04 -2.59
CA TYR A 29 8.66 0.92 -3.34
C TYR A 29 9.25 0.24 -4.57
N GLN A 30 8.85 0.70 -5.73
CA GLN A 30 9.16 0.05 -7.01
C GLN A 30 10.66 -0.01 -7.34
N ALA A 31 11.48 0.87 -6.76
CA ALA A 31 12.93 0.84 -6.99
C ALA A 31 13.62 -0.37 -6.33
N GLU A 32 12.96 -1.02 -5.38
CA GLU A 32 13.49 -2.17 -4.64
C GLU A 32 12.88 -3.51 -5.10
N CYS A 33 11.89 -3.45 -5.96
CA CYS A 33 11.09 -4.62 -6.37
C CYS A 33 10.78 -4.54 -7.86
N ILE A 34 10.32 -5.66 -8.41
CA ILE A 34 9.81 -5.71 -9.79
C ILE A 34 8.33 -5.36 -9.77
N PRO A 35 7.90 -4.22 -10.34
CA PRO A 35 6.50 -3.85 -10.34
C PRO A 35 5.68 -4.67 -11.33
N ALA A 36 4.45 -4.99 -10.96
CA ALA A 36 3.48 -5.58 -11.87
C ALA A 36 3.00 -4.54 -12.89
N THR A 37 2.72 -5.00 -14.09
CA THR A 37 2.09 -4.21 -15.14
C THR A 37 0.74 -4.82 -15.52
N ALA A 38 0.05 -4.27 -16.49
CA ALA A 38 -1.22 -4.82 -16.96
C ALA A 38 -1.10 -6.27 -17.47
N THR A 39 0.11 -6.68 -17.89
CA THR A 39 0.36 -7.98 -18.53
C THR A 39 1.47 -8.80 -17.90
N GLU A 40 2.25 -8.24 -16.98
CA GLU A 40 3.41 -8.89 -16.39
C GLU A 40 3.29 -9.00 -14.87
N PRO A 41 3.80 -10.10 -14.28
CA PRO A 41 3.73 -10.30 -12.83
C PRO A 41 4.68 -9.38 -12.08
N GLY A 42 4.35 -9.10 -10.82
CA GLY A 42 5.17 -8.29 -9.94
C GLY A 42 4.40 -7.82 -8.72
N ILE A 43 4.91 -6.78 -8.10
CA ILE A 43 4.33 -6.18 -6.90
C ILE A 43 3.43 -4.98 -7.26
N PHE A 44 2.55 -4.62 -6.33
CA PHE A 44 1.76 -3.39 -6.41
C PHE A 44 2.65 -2.21 -6.03
N ARG A 45 2.91 -1.33 -7.00
CA ARG A 45 3.81 -0.17 -6.82
C ARG A 45 3.18 0.89 -5.94
N TRP A 46 3.95 1.46 -5.05
CA TRP A 46 3.44 2.52 -4.17
C TRP A 46 3.26 3.89 -4.85
N ASP A 47 3.74 4.06 -6.07
CA ASP A 47 3.57 5.31 -6.84
C ASP A 47 2.41 5.27 -7.84
N ASP A 48 1.70 4.15 -7.97
CA ASP A 48 0.49 4.06 -8.79
C ASP A 48 -0.71 4.63 -8.01
N LEU A 49 -0.73 5.95 -7.86
CA LEU A 49 -1.72 6.63 -7.04
C LEU A 49 -3.15 6.48 -7.55
N ASP A 50 -3.35 6.36 -8.86
CA ASP A 50 -4.69 6.17 -9.44
C ASP A 50 -5.27 4.82 -9.02
N LEU A 51 -4.47 3.76 -9.13
CA LEU A 51 -4.91 2.42 -8.73
C LEU A 51 -5.05 2.32 -7.19
N ILE A 52 -4.15 2.94 -6.44
CA ILE A 52 -4.23 3.03 -4.97
C ILE A 52 -5.53 3.72 -4.56
N ALA A 53 -5.85 4.87 -5.15
CA ALA A 53 -7.08 5.60 -4.87
C ALA A 53 -8.33 4.77 -5.19
N LYS A 54 -8.31 4.04 -6.31
CA LYS A 54 -9.39 3.13 -6.71
C LYS A 54 -9.60 2.03 -5.67
N ARG A 55 -8.53 1.40 -5.19
CA ARG A 55 -8.62 0.34 -4.18
C ARG A 55 -9.08 0.86 -2.82
N ILE A 56 -8.64 2.04 -2.42
CA ILE A 56 -9.13 2.69 -1.20
C ILE A 56 -10.64 2.95 -1.30
N ALA A 57 -11.11 3.53 -2.41
CA ALA A 57 -12.53 3.79 -2.62
C ALA A 57 -13.36 2.50 -2.58
N GLU A 58 -12.87 1.44 -3.22
CA GLU A 58 -13.49 0.12 -3.22
C GLU A 58 -13.62 -0.45 -1.80
N ILE A 59 -12.56 -0.36 -0.99
CA ILE A 59 -12.56 -0.80 0.40
C ILE A 59 -13.55 0.04 1.23
N LYS A 60 -13.48 1.36 1.13
CA LYS A 60 -14.33 2.27 1.92
C LYS A 60 -15.81 2.19 1.52
N SER A 61 -16.14 1.64 0.37
CA SER A 61 -17.52 1.40 -0.03
C SER A 61 -18.18 0.23 0.71
N ARG A 62 -17.40 -0.68 1.31
CA ARG A 62 -17.89 -1.89 1.96
C ARG A 62 -17.33 -2.15 3.36
N CYS A 63 -16.26 -1.46 3.75
CA CYS A 63 -15.58 -1.63 5.02
C CYS A 63 -15.49 -0.32 5.78
N ARG A 64 -15.46 -0.41 7.12
CA ARG A 64 -15.21 0.74 7.98
C ARG A 64 -13.75 1.21 7.90
N TRP A 65 -12.81 0.29 7.79
CA TRP A 65 -11.38 0.57 7.88
C TRP A 65 -10.64 0.16 6.61
N CYS A 66 -9.78 1.05 6.14
CA CYS A 66 -8.83 0.78 5.05
C CYS A 66 -7.41 0.84 5.59
N VAL A 67 -6.69 -0.27 5.48
CA VAL A 67 -5.31 -0.39 5.94
C VAL A 67 -4.38 -0.62 4.75
N ILE A 68 -3.34 0.20 4.63
CA ILE A 68 -2.29 0.00 3.64
C ILE A 68 -1.05 -0.51 4.36
N VAL A 69 -0.51 -1.63 3.92
CA VAL A 69 0.78 -2.16 4.38
C VAL A 69 1.83 -1.77 3.34
N SER A 70 2.83 -1.02 3.75
CA SER A 70 3.83 -0.49 2.83
C SER A 70 5.22 -1.08 3.12
N HIS A 71 5.87 -1.59 2.08
CA HIS A 71 7.26 -2.04 2.14
C HIS A 71 8.13 -1.04 1.42
N GLY A 72 8.96 -0.31 2.16
CA GLY A 72 9.84 0.71 1.59
C GLY A 72 10.31 1.69 2.65
N GLY A 73 11.08 2.64 2.22
CA GLY A 73 11.69 3.63 3.08
C GLY A 73 13.19 3.44 3.20
N GLU A 74 13.84 4.35 3.88
CA GLU A 74 15.29 4.34 4.06
C GLU A 74 15.69 3.33 5.13
N GLU A 75 16.66 2.47 4.80
CA GLU A 75 17.17 1.48 5.76
C GLU A 75 17.98 2.14 6.88
N PHE A 76 17.83 1.60 8.09
CA PHE A 76 18.61 1.96 9.27
C PHE A 76 18.57 3.43 9.68
N THR A 77 17.52 4.15 9.28
CA THR A 77 17.26 5.52 9.73
C THR A 77 16.00 5.57 10.57
N SER A 78 16.03 6.32 11.67
CA SER A 78 14.88 6.44 12.57
C SER A 78 13.83 7.46 12.11
N LEU A 79 14.15 8.23 11.08
CA LEU A 79 13.23 9.22 10.48
C LEU A 79 13.09 8.95 8.98
N PRO A 80 11.87 8.89 8.47
CA PRO A 80 11.67 8.76 7.03
C PRO A 80 12.11 10.03 6.30
N SER A 81 12.61 9.87 5.07
CA SER A 81 12.87 11.02 4.21
C SER A 81 11.58 11.80 3.92
N PRO A 82 11.70 13.09 3.53
CA PRO A 82 10.51 13.83 3.08
C PRO A 82 9.71 13.11 1.99
N TYR A 83 10.37 12.43 1.07
CA TYR A 83 9.72 11.66 0.01
C TYR A 83 8.87 10.52 0.57
N THR A 84 9.44 9.70 1.46
CA THR A 84 8.73 8.57 2.09
C THR A 84 7.59 9.08 2.97
N ARG A 85 7.85 10.09 3.79
CA ARG A 85 6.83 10.72 4.63
C ARG A 85 5.66 11.25 3.80
N ASP A 86 5.94 11.98 2.73
CA ASP A 86 4.90 12.57 1.88
C ASP A 86 4.08 11.48 1.18
N ARG A 87 4.70 10.36 0.82
CA ARG A 87 4.01 9.22 0.25
C ARG A 87 2.99 8.62 1.23
N TYR A 88 3.39 8.39 2.48
CA TYR A 88 2.48 7.87 3.50
C TYR A 88 1.35 8.84 3.83
N LEU A 89 1.66 10.13 3.92
CA LEU A 89 0.62 11.15 4.11
C LEU A 89 -0.35 11.19 2.93
N LYS A 90 0.13 10.98 1.71
CA LYS A 90 -0.71 10.90 0.53
C LYS A 90 -1.69 9.72 0.59
N PHE A 91 -1.27 8.57 1.09
CA PHE A 91 -2.18 7.44 1.28
C PHE A 91 -3.31 7.79 2.26
N LEU A 92 -3.00 8.46 3.36
CA LEU A 92 -4.02 8.91 4.31
C LEU A 92 -4.94 9.96 3.68
N GLU A 93 -4.40 10.89 2.91
CA GLU A 93 -5.17 11.91 2.19
C GLU A 93 -6.13 11.29 1.17
N LEU A 94 -5.74 10.20 0.51
CA LEU A 94 -6.60 9.46 -0.43
C LEU A 94 -7.70 8.67 0.26
N GLY A 95 -7.66 8.53 1.59
CA GLY A 95 -8.75 7.92 2.37
C GLY A 95 -8.37 6.68 3.17
N ALA A 96 -7.10 6.26 3.17
CA ALA A 96 -6.66 5.19 4.06
C ALA A 96 -6.77 5.64 5.52
N ASP A 97 -7.19 4.74 6.39
CA ASP A 97 -7.31 5.03 7.82
C ASP A 97 -5.99 4.77 8.56
N VAL A 98 -5.24 3.77 8.12
CA VAL A 98 -3.96 3.38 8.72
C VAL A 98 -2.97 2.99 7.64
N VAL A 99 -1.74 3.44 7.82
CA VAL A 99 -0.59 2.97 7.02
C VAL A 99 0.38 2.28 7.96
N VAL A 100 0.66 1.01 7.70
CA VAL A 100 1.66 0.21 8.44
C VAL A 100 2.87 0.07 7.54
N ALA A 101 3.97 0.67 7.93
CA ALA A 101 5.20 0.65 7.14
C ALA A 101 6.22 -0.32 7.74
N HIS A 102 6.98 -0.98 6.87
CA HIS A 102 8.10 -1.83 7.26
C HIS A 102 9.20 -1.74 6.20
N HIS A 103 10.35 -2.30 6.44
CA HIS A 103 11.58 -2.32 5.67
C HIS A 103 12.77 -1.59 6.33
N PRO A 104 12.61 -0.45 7.05
CA PRO A 104 13.78 0.31 7.55
C PRO A 104 14.70 -0.46 8.50
N HIS A 105 14.24 -1.59 9.05
CA HIS A 105 14.97 -2.42 10.01
C HIS A 105 15.24 -1.77 11.36
N VAL A 106 14.68 -0.58 11.59
CA VAL A 106 14.69 0.16 12.86
C VAL A 106 13.34 0.82 13.05
N PRO A 107 12.91 1.09 14.29
CA PRO A 107 11.69 1.88 14.53
C PRO A 107 11.85 3.31 13.97
N GLU A 108 10.83 3.78 13.35
CA GLU A 108 10.74 5.14 12.84
C GLU A 108 9.70 5.96 13.62
#